data_c0f92cecd2192fbe27cb351b5aaa8d40
#
_entry.id   c0f92cecd2192fbe27cb351b5aaa8d40
#
_cell.length_a   1.000
_cell.length_b   1.000
_cell.length_c   1.000
_cell.angle_alpha   90.00
_cell.angle_beta   90.00
_cell.angle_gamma   90.00
#
_symmetry.space_group_name_H-M   'P 1'
#
loop_
_entity.id
_entity.type
_entity.pdbx_description
1 polymer ?
#
loop_
_entity_poly.entity_id
_entity_poly.type
_entity_poly.pdbx_seq_one_letter_code
_entity_poly.pdbx_strand_id
1 'polypeptide(L)'
;MGETQKRIASKAGADGTLRAMIFGVSDGLVSNAALVLGIAGATTQAHGSFVIIAGIAGLLAGAFSMAAGEYVSMRSQSELLARQIEVERARLAADPDTERAAIAATYVRRGFPLAEADKFAALIMSDPAVALEMVVRERLGLDPEQLGSPWGAAIWSFVSFALGAFVPLLPFLVLTGFTALASSIVLTGFALFSVGAAVSYVTGRSALASGMRQLLIGAAAAGVTYFVGSLIGVGV
;
A
#
# COMPACT_ATOMS: atom_id res chain seq x y z
N MET A 1 21.40 -15.04 14.97
CA MET A 1 20.65 -14.25 13.96
C MET A 1 21.39 -12.93 13.77
N GLY A 2 22.08 -12.75 12.63
CA GLY A 2 23.00 -11.63 12.42
C GLY A 2 22.29 -10.30 12.19
N GLU A 3 22.95 -9.19 12.60
CA GLU A 3 22.45 -7.80 12.40
C GLU A 3 22.03 -7.48 10.96
N THR A 4 22.68 -8.10 9.98
CA THR A 4 22.37 -7.95 8.56
C THR A 4 20.98 -8.49 8.22
N GLN A 5 20.58 -9.60 8.82
CA GLN A 5 19.27 -10.23 8.59
C GLN A 5 18.13 -9.41 9.20
N LYS A 6 18.35 -8.83 10.40
CA LYS A 6 17.42 -7.86 11.00
C LYS A 6 17.24 -6.60 10.15
N ARG A 7 18.32 -6.11 9.50
CA ARG A 7 18.27 -4.93 8.62
C ARG A 7 17.51 -5.19 7.32
N ILE A 8 17.58 -6.41 6.76
CA ILE A 8 16.86 -6.78 5.54
C ILE A 8 15.37 -6.98 5.84
N ALA A 9 15.00 -7.70 6.90
CA ALA A 9 13.63 -7.86 7.35
C ALA A 9 12.95 -6.53 7.73
N SER A 10 13.70 -5.63 8.38
CA SER A 10 13.25 -4.26 8.67
C SER A 10 12.98 -3.44 7.40
N LYS A 11 13.77 -3.62 6.34
CA LYS A 11 13.56 -2.91 5.06
C LYS A 11 12.30 -3.37 4.33
N ALA A 12 12.04 -4.66 4.23
CA ALA A 12 10.88 -5.16 3.48
C ALA A 12 9.55 -4.85 4.19
N GLY A 13 9.50 -4.94 5.53
CA GLY A 13 8.36 -4.46 6.32
C GLY A 13 8.16 -2.94 6.20
N ALA A 14 9.25 -2.18 6.13
CA ALA A 14 9.22 -0.74 5.90
C ALA A 14 8.70 -0.39 4.49
N ASP A 15 9.05 -1.15 3.47
CA ASP A 15 8.61 -0.92 2.08
C ASP A 15 7.10 -1.12 1.91
N GLY A 16 6.51 -2.15 2.53
CA GLY A 16 5.07 -2.38 2.55
C GLY A 16 4.31 -1.28 3.29
N THR A 17 4.80 -0.88 4.45
CA THR A 17 4.19 0.20 5.24
C THR A 17 4.32 1.56 4.54
N LEU A 18 5.47 1.88 3.96
CA LEU A 18 5.68 3.12 3.21
C LEU A 18 4.74 3.21 2.00
N ARG A 19 4.57 2.11 1.27
CA ARG A 19 3.62 2.04 0.16
C ARG A 19 2.18 2.29 0.64
N ALA A 20 1.75 1.65 1.73
CA ALA A 20 0.42 1.84 2.31
C ALA A 20 0.20 3.30 2.76
N MET A 21 1.21 3.93 3.35
CA MET A 21 1.15 5.34 3.75
C MET A 21 1.02 6.29 2.56
N ILE A 22 1.86 6.14 1.54
CA ILE A 22 1.83 6.97 0.33
C ILE A 22 0.48 6.82 -0.38
N PHE A 23 0.02 5.58 -0.53
CA PHE A 23 -1.26 5.29 -1.15
C PHE A 23 -2.42 5.87 -0.33
N GLY A 24 -2.41 5.69 0.99
CA GLY A 24 -3.43 6.22 1.88
C GLY A 24 -3.56 7.73 1.82
N VAL A 25 -2.46 8.46 1.94
CA VAL A 25 -2.48 9.94 1.85
C VAL A 25 -2.98 10.40 0.48
N SER A 26 -2.49 9.77 -0.60
CA SER A 26 -2.89 10.13 -1.97
C SER A 26 -4.37 9.88 -2.21
N ASP A 27 -4.88 8.72 -1.79
CA ASP A 27 -6.28 8.35 -1.96
C ASP A 27 -7.20 9.22 -1.10
N GLY A 28 -6.83 9.47 0.16
CA GLY A 28 -7.57 10.38 1.03
C GLY A 28 -7.67 11.81 0.47
N LEU A 29 -6.57 12.34 -0.06
CA LEU A 29 -6.56 13.66 -0.73
C LEU A 29 -7.50 13.68 -1.94
N VAL A 30 -7.38 12.71 -2.84
CA VAL A 30 -8.15 12.68 -4.09
C VAL A 30 -9.63 12.42 -3.83
N SER A 31 -9.93 11.36 -3.07
CA SER A 31 -11.32 10.91 -2.88
C SER A 31 -12.14 11.94 -2.08
N ASN A 32 -11.57 12.48 -1.00
CA ASN A 32 -12.31 13.44 -0.18
C ASN A 32 -12.37 14.84 -0.84
N ALA A 33 -11.35 15.25 -1.60
CA ALA A 33 -11.45 16.44 -2.42
C ALA A 33 -12.53 16.31 -3.49
N ALA A 34 -12.60 15.16 -4.16
CA ALA A 34 -13.63 14.87 -5.15
C ALA A 34 -15.04 14.91 -4.52
N LEU A 35 -15.21 14.34 -3.33
CA LEU A 35 -16.46 14.38 -2.57
C LEU A 35 -16.85 15.82 -2.20
N VAL A 36 -15.94 16.57 -1.59
CA VAL A 36 -16.15 17.97 -1.15
C VAL A 36 -16.51 18.86 -2.33
N LEU A 37 -15.76 18.76 -3.45
CA LEU A 37 -16.02 19.55 -4.64
C LEU A 37 -17.30 19.13 -5.37
N GLY A 38 -17.61 17.82 -5.36
CA GLY A 38 -18.88 17.31 -5.90
C GLY A 38 -20.09 17.90 -5.17
N ILE A 39 -20.06 17.94 -3.83
CA ILE A 39 -21.12 18.55 -3.03
C ILE A 39 -21.17 20.07 -3.26
N ALA A 40 -20.03 20.73 -3.31
CA ALA A 40 -19.97 22.16 -3.59
C ALA A 40 -20.53 22.50 -4.98
N GLY A 41 -20.38 21.62 -5.96
CA GLY A 41 -20.99 21.76 -7.28
C GLY A 41 -22.51 21.55 -7.28
N ALA A 42 -23.02 20.72 -6.39
CA ALA A 42 -24.45 20.40 -6.28
C ALA A 42 -25.26 21.48 -5.54
N THR A 43 -24.63 22.30 -4.72
CA THR A 43 -25.31 23.29 -3.85
C THR A 43 -25.08 24.70 -4.35
N THR A 44 -26.15 25.46 -4.65
CA THR A 44 -26.09 26.86 -5.09
C THR A 44 -25.64 27.83 -3.98
N GLN A 45 -25.77 27.42 -2.73
CA GLN A 45 -25.15 28.03 -1.56
C GLN A 45 -24.39 26.91 -0.85
N ALA A 46 -23.07 26.96 -0.90
CA ALA A 46 -22.23 26.04 -0.15
C ALA A 46 -22.54 26.19 1.36
N HIS A 47 -23.59 25.50 1.82
CA HIS A 47 -23.87 25.34 3.24
C HIS A 47 -22.69 24.53 3.79
N GLY A 48 -21.69 25.24 4.34
CA GLY A 48 -20.45 24.65 4.82
C GLY A 48 -20.66 23.44 5.73
N SER A 49 -21.79 23.41 6.45
CA SER A 49 -22.20 22.28 7.29
C SER A 49 -22.41 20.97 6.51
N PHE A 50 -23.03 20.98 5.34
CA PHE A 50 -23.22 19.77 4.53
C PHE A 50 -21.89 19.24 3.98
N VAL A 51 -21.02 20.14 3.53
CA VAL A 51 -19.67 19.81 3.06
C VAL A 51 -18.85 19.16 4.20
N ILE A 52 -18.90 19.75 5.40
CA ILE A 52 -18.19 19.25 6.58
C ILE A 52 -18.74 17.87 6.99
N ILE A 53 -20.06 17.72 7.12
CA ILE A 53 -20.66 16.44 7.52
C ILE A 53 -20.33 15.32 6.52
N ALA A 54 -20.53 15.61 5.23
CA ALA A 54 -20.25 14.62 4.19
C ALA A 54 -18.76 14.31 4.07
N GLY A 55 -17.91 15.33 4.17
CA GLY A 55 -16.46 15.14 4.13
C GLY A 55 -15.92 14.37 5.34
N ILE A 56 -16.46 14.60 6.56
CA ILE A 56 -16.11 13.77 7.73
C ILE A 56 -16.63 12.34 7.56
N ALA A 57 -17.85 12.17 7.06
CA ALA A 57 -18.40 10.84 6.79
C ALA A 57 -17.56 10.09 5.74
N GLY A 58 -17.17 10.78 4.64
CA GLY A 58 -16.30 10.24 3.61
C GLY A 58 -14.90 9.88 4.13
N LEU A 59 -14.31 10.75 4.95
CA LEU A 59 -13.03 10.50 5.62
C LEU A 59 -13.11 9.23 6.48
N LEU A 60 -14.09 9.12 7.36
CA LEU A 60 -14.22 7.96 8.24
C LEU A 60 -14.54 6.69 7.46
N ALA A 61 -15.49 6.74 6.53
CA ALA A 61 -15.84 5.58 5.70
C ALA A 61 -14.64 5.09 4.87
N GLY A 62 -13.90 6.00 4.24
CA GLY A 62 -12.72 5.67 3.46
C GLY A 62 -11.57 5.13 4.32
N ALA A 63 -11.29 5.77 5.46
CA ALA A 63 -10.24 5.33 6.38
C ALA A 63 -10.51 3.91 6.93
N PHE A 64 -11.75 3.63 7.37
CA PHE A 64 -12.12 2.29 7.83
C PHE A 64 -12.12 1.25 6.70
N SER A 65 -12.65 1.60 5.53
CA SER A 65 -12.66 0.70 4.36
C SER A 65 -11.24 0.32 3.94
N MET A 66 -10.35 1.31 3.85
CA MET A 66 -8.96 1.10 3.46
C MET A 66 -8.21 0.27 4.50
N ALA A 67 -8.39 0.56 5.79
CA ALA A 67 -7.78 -0.21 6.87
C ALA A 67 -8.27 -1.68 6.88
N ALA A 68 -9.56 -1.89 6.72
CA ALA A 68 -10.13 -3.24 6.64
C ALA A 68 -9.61 -4.01 5.42
N GLY A 69 -9.56 -3.36 4.24
CA GLY A 69 -9.02 -3.94 3.02
C GLY A 69 -7.55 -4.34 3.16
N GLU A 70 -6.73 -3.47 3.74
CA GLU A 70 -5.30 -3.74 3.96
C GLU A 70 -5.10 -4.88 4.97
N TYR A 71 -5.88 -4.88 6.08
CA TYR A 71 -5.85 -5.98 7.04
C TYR A 71 -6.18 -7.33 6.41
N VAL A 72 -7.31 -7.41 5.68
CA VAL A 72 -7.75 -8.65 5.02
C VAL A 72 -6.74 -9.11 3.97
N SER A 73 -6.22 -8.19 3.16
CA SER A 73 -5.21 -8.49 2.15
C SER A 73 -3.94 -9.08 2.75
N MET A 74 -3.37 -8.41 3.76
CA MET A 74 -2.16 -8.86 4.45
C MET A 74 -2.38 -10.18 5.19
N ARG A 75 -3.55 -10.35 5.81
CA ARG A 75 -3.91 -11.59 6.51
C ARG A 75 -4.03 -12.75 5.54
N SER A 76 -4.72 -12.58 4.42
CA SER A 76 -4.86 -13.60 3.38
C SER A 76 -3.52 -13.99 2.76
N GLN A 77 -2.63 -13.03 2.53
CA GLN A 77 -1.27 -13.32 2.06
C GLN A 77 -0.48 -14.15 3.07
N SER A 78 -0.58 -13.81 4.37
CA SER A 78 0.08 -14.58 5.44
C SER A 78 -0.45 -16.02 5.53
N GLU A 79 -1.76 -16.20 5.42
CA GLU A 79 -2.40 -17.52 5.46
C GLU A 79 -2.03 -18.38 4.24
N LEU A 80 -2.00 -17.76 3.05
CA LEU A 80 -1.56 -18.44 1.83
C LEU A 80 -0.11 -18.92 1.95
N LEU A 81 0.78 -18.05 2.45
CA LEU A 81 2.18 -18.42 2.63
C LEU A 81 2.36 -19.50 3.68
N ALA A 82 1.65 -19.42 4.81
CA ALA A 82 1.69 -20.49 5.82
C ALA A 82 1.28 -21.84 5.25
N ARG A 83 0.23 -21.85 4.41
CA ARG A 83 -0.19 -23.05 3.70
C ARG A 83 0.87 -23.57 2.72
N GLN A 84 1.51 -22.70 1.97
CA GLN A 84 2.59 -23.07 1.04
C GLN A 84 3.80 -23.67 1.77
N ILE A 85 4.20 -23.08 2.90
CA ILE A 85 5.27 -23.59 3.75
C ILE A 85 4.92 -24.99 4.26
N GLU A 86 3.68 -25.23 4.68
CA GLU A 86 3.24 -26.54 5.15
C GLU A 86 3.25 -27.61 4.04
N VAL A 87 2.88 -27.24 2.83
CA VAL A 87 3.00 -28.10 1.65
C VAL A 87 4.46 -28.48 1.36
N GLU A 88 5.37 -27.51 1.41
CA GLU A 88 6.80 -27.80 1.19
C GLU A 88 7.39 -28.65 2.34
N ARG A 89 6.98 -28.41 3.58
CA ARG A 89 7.36 -29.26 4.72
C ARG A 89 6.90 -30.71 4.52
N ALA A 90 5.66 -30.91 4.08
CA ALA A 90 5.13 -32.23 3.81
C ALA A 90 5.88 -32.95 2.67
N ARG A 91 6.28 -32.23 1.61
CA ARG A 91 7.11 -32.79 0.51
C ARG A 91 8.49 -33.23 0.98
N LEU A 92 9.18 -32.34 1.73
CA LEU A 92 10.49 -32.69 2.31
C LEU A 92 10.45 -33.95 3.19
N ALA A 93 9.33 -34.12 3.92
CA ALA A 93 9.16 -35.31 4.76
C ALA A 93 8.77 -36.57 3.98
N ALA A 94 8.00 -36.44 2.89
CA ALA A 94 7.49 -37.56 2.11
C ALA A 94 8.55 -38.21 1.21
N ASP A 95 9.44 -37.42 0.61
CA ASP A 95 10.47 -37.91 -0.32
C ASP A 95 11.78 -37.09 -0.19
N PRO A 96 12.56 -37.31 0.86
CA PRO A 96 13.80 -36.57 1.12
C PRO A 96 14.85 -36.73 0.01
N ASP A 97 14.91 -37.88 -0.65
CA ASP A 97 15.91 -38.13 -1.69
C ASP A 97 15.63 -37.34 -2.97
N THR A 98 14.38 -37.32 -3.41
CA THR A 98 13.96 -36.46 -4.54
C THR A 98 14.16 -34.99 -4.23
N GLU A 99 13.87 -34.56 -3.02
CA GLU A 99 14.06 -33.14 -2.63
C GLU A 99 15.54 -32.77 -2.54
N ARG A 100 16.42 -33.70 -2.04
CA ARG A 100 17.86 -33.48 -2.08
C ARG A 100 18.37 -33.34 -3.52
N ALA A 101 17.92 -34.20 -4.43
CA ALA A 101 18.30 -34.13 -5.84
C ALA A 101 17.83 -32.81 -6.49
N ALA A 102 16.65 -32.33 -6.14
CA ALA A 102 16.13 -31.03 -6.62
C ALA A 102 16.94 -29.82 -6.12
N ILE A 103 17.39 -29.86 -4.85
CA ILE A 103 18.30 -28.85 -4.28
C ILE A 103 19.64 -28.89 -5.02
N ALA A 104 20.24 -30.08 -5.19
CA ALA A 104 21.49 -30.24 -5.91
C ALA A 104 21.40 -29.69 -7.37
N ALA A 105 20.30 -30.01 -8.06
CA ALA A 105 20.05 -29.51 -9.42
C ALA A 105 19.99 -27.96 -9.48
N THR A 106 19.52 -27.32 -8.43
CA THR A 106 19.51 -25.84 -8.34
C THR A 106 20.92 -25.27 -8.29
N TYR A 107 21.82 -25.88 -7.54
CA TYR A 107 23.23 -25.46 -7.49
C TYR A 107 23.97 -25.76 -8.80
N VAL A 108 23.69 -26.90 -9.45
CA VAL A 108 24.24 -27.21 -10.77
C VAL A 108 23.85 -26.15 -11.81
N ARG A 109 22.60 -25.71 -11.82
CA ARG A 109 22.14 -24.59 -12.69
C ARG A 109 22.87 -23.28 -12.42
N ARG A 110 23.39 -23.10 -11.20
CA ARG A 110 24.22 -21.95 -10.80
C ARG A 110 25.70 -22.10 -11.13
N GLY A 111 26.10 -23.23 -11.77
CA GLY A 111 27.47 -23.47 -12.23
C GLY A 111 28.34 -24.29 -11.27
N PHE A 112 27.77 -24.87 -10.21
CA PHE A 112 28.53 -25.76 -9.33
C PHE A 112 28.71 -27.15 -9.97
N PRO A 113 29.87 -27.81 -9.80
CA PRO A 113 30.05 -29.21 -10.18
C PRO A 113 29.07 -30.11 -9.44
N LEU A 114 28.56 -31.16 -10.13
CA LEU A 114 27.56 -32.06 -9.56
C LEU A 114 27.96 -32.66 -8.20
N ALA A 115 29.22 -33.06 -8.07
CA ALA A 115 29.71 -33.65 -6.82
C ALA A 115 29.72 -32.66 -5.63
N GLU A 116 29.93 -31.39 -5.89
CA GLU A 116 29.88 -30.32 -4.87
C GLU A 116 28.41 -29.97 -4.56
N ALA A 117 27.58 -29.85 -5.58
CA ALA A 117 26.17 -29.57 -5.44
C ALA A 117 25.46 -30.64 -4.60
N ASP A 118 25.79 -31.93 -4.79
CA ASP A 118 25.21 -33.03 -3.99
C ASP A 118 25.67 -32.98 -2.53
N LYS A 119 26.94 -32.63 -2.26
CA LYS A 119 27.43 -32.43 -0.89
C LYS A 119 26.73 -31.28 -0.19
N PHE A 120 26.51 -30.15 -0.88
CA PHE A 120 25.76 -29.03 -0.34
C PHE A 120 24.31 -29.42 -0.06
N ALA A 121 23.66 -30.11 -0.99
CA ALA A 121 22.31 -30.57 -0.79
C ALA A 121 22.18 -31.54 0.41
N ALA A 122 23.12 -32.47 0.57
CA ALA A 122 23.16 -33.37 1.73
C ALA A 122 23.34 -32.60 3.05
N LEU A 123 24.21 -31.57 3.07
CA LEU A 123 24.40 -30.72 4.24
C LEU A 123 23.13 -29.92 4.58
N ILE A 124 22.47 -29.34 3.61
CA ILE A 124 21.21 -28.61 3.78
C ILE A 124 20.13 -29.56 4.33
N MET A 125 19.99 -30.75 3.77
CA MET A 125 19.01 -31.75 4.18
C MET A 125 19.29 -32.39 5.55
N SER A 126 20.49 -32.21 6.10
CA SER A 126 20.82 -32.69 7.46
C SER A 126 20.08 -31.97 8.57
N ASP A 127 19.61 -30.74 8.31
CA ASP A 127 18.75 -29.94 9.21
C ASP A 127 17.41 -29.64 8.51
N PRO A 128 16.29 -30.24 8.99
CA PRO A 128 14.98 -30.01 8.40
C PRO A 128 14.52 -28.55 8.38
N ALA A 129 14.97 -27.73 9.35
CA ALA A 129 14.61 -26.30 9.39
C ALA A 129 15.35 -25.51 8.30
N VAL A 130 16.65 -25.81 8.10
CA VAL A 130 17.47 -25.22 7.04
C VAL A 130 16.98 -25.66 5.66
N ALA A 131 16.62 -26.94 5.51
CA ALA A 131 16.07 -27.47 4.27
C ALA A 131 14.76 -26.77 3.89
N LEU A 132 13.85 -26.62 4.84
CA LEU A 132 12.58 -25.93 4.63
C LEU A 132 12.79 -24.45 4.27
N GLU A 133 13.64 -23.72 5.02
CA GLU A 133 13.94 -22.32 4.72
C GLU A 133 14.52 -22.15 3.31
N MET A 134 15.46 -23.04 2.93
CA MET A 134 16.09 -23.01 1.61
C MET A 134 15.06 -23.24 0.50
N VAL A 135 14.20 -24.27 0.63
CA VAL A 135 13.18 -24.59 -0.36
C VAL A 135 12.14 -23.46 -0.49
N VAL A 136 11.69 -22.90 0.62
CA VAL A 136 10.76 -21.77 0.62
C VAL A 136 11.35 -20.57 -0.12
N ARG A 137 12.60 -20.20 0.18
CA ARG A 137 13.27 -19.08 -0.49
C ARG A 137 13.50 -19.33 -1.99
N GLU A 138 13.92 -20.54 -2.37
CA GLU A 138 14.26 -20.86 -3.77
C GLU A 138 13.04 -21.11 -4.66
N ARG A 139 12.01 -21.80 -4.15
CA ARG A 139 10.82 -22.15 -4.95
C ARG A 139 9.74 -21.08 -4.89
N LEU A 140 9.50 -20.50 -3.73
CA LEU A 140 8.45 -19.49 -3.56
C LEU A 140 8.95 -18.08 -3.77
N GLY A 141 10.27 -17.87 -3.79
CA GLY A 141 10.86 -16.54 -3.90
C GLY A 141 10.52 -15.64 -2.71
N LEU A 142 10.12 -16.23 -1.60
CA LEU A 142 9.56 -15.55 -0.44
C LEU A 142 10.49 -15.71 0.77
N ASP A 143 10.60 -14.67 1.56
CA ASP A 143 11.27 -14.73 2.84
C ASP A 143 10.19 -14.84 3.94
N PRO A 144 10.12 -15.98 4.67
CA PRO A 144 9.14 -16.16 5.74
C PRO A 144 9.17 -15.07 6.82
N GLU A 145 10.32 -14.42 7.00
CA GLU A 145 10.51 -13.33 7.98
C GLU A 145 10.00 -11.97 7.49
N GLN A 146 9.66 -11.84 6.19
CA GLN A 146 9.23 -10.57 5.59
C GLN A 146 7.72 -10.35 5.58
N LEU A 147 6.95 -11.20 6.23
CA LEU A 147 5.52 -10.99 6.41
C LEU A 147 5.29 -9.80 7.33
N GLY A 148 4.84 -8.69 6.75
CA GLY A 148 4.45 -7.50 7.50
C GLY A 148 3.30 -7.78 8.48
N SER A 149 3.14 -6.93 9.47
CA SER A 149 2.02 -7.03 10.41
C SER A 149 0.72 -6.57 9.76
N PRO A 150 -0.34 -7.41 9.66
CA PRO A 150 -1.64 -7.00 9.15
C PRO A 150 -2.24 -5.80 9.91
N TRP A 151 -2.10 -5.79 11.23
CA TRP A 151 -2.55 -4.68 12.06
C TRP A 151 -1.72 -3.41 11.85
N GLY A 152 -0.40 -3.54 11.69
CA GLY A 152 0.47 -2.42 11.39
C GLY A 152 0.08 -1.76 10.06
N ALA A 153 -0.11 -2.55 9.00
CA ALA A 153 -0.52 -2.07 7.70
C ALA A 153 -1.89 -1.37 7.76
N ALA A 154 -2.87 -1.98 8.44
CA ALA A 154 -4.21 -1.41 8.61
C ALA A 154 -4.20 -0.06 9.34
N ILE A 155 -3.47 0.05 10.45
CA ILE A 155 -3.39 1.28 11.25
C ILE A 155 -2.73 2.41 10.44
N TRP A 156 -1.61 2.11 9.77
CA TRP A 156 -0.94 3.12 8.96
C TRP A 156 -1.76 3.53 7.75
N SER A 157 -2.50 2.60 7.13
CA SER A 157 -3.45 2.89 6.06
C SER A 157 -4.57 3.82 6.53
N PHE A 158 -5.17 3.52 7.68
CA PHE A 158 -6.20 4.35 8.30
C PHE A 158 -5.69 5.78 8.56
N VAL A 159 -4.58 5.90 9.26
CA VAL A 159 -4.02 7.22 9.66
C VAL A 159 -3.63 8.04 8.45
N SER A 160 -2.94 7.44 7.49
CA SER A 160 -2.48 8.16 6.30
C SER A 160 -3.65 8.61 5.41
N PHE A 161 -4.67 7.75 5.22
CA PHE A 161 -5.88 8.15 4.52
C PHE A 161 -6.60 9.29 5.24
N ALA A 162 -6.81 9.16 6.56
CA ALA A 162 -7.49 10.20 7.35
C ALA A 162 -6.76 11.55 7.28
N LEU A 163 -5.42 11.55 7.36
CA LEU A 163 -4.61 12.76 7.22
C LEU A 163 -4.77 13.38 5.82
N GLY A 164 -4.73 12.58 4.76
CA GLY A 164 -4.95 13.04 3.39
C GLY A 164 -6.35 13.61 3.20
N ALA A 165 -7.37 12.88 3.64
CA ALA A 165 -8.78 13.25 3.52
C ALA A 165 -9.16 14.48 4.35
N PHE A 166 -8.42 14.78 5.41
CA PHE A 166 -8.66 15.94 6.25
C PHE A 166 -8.25 17.25 5.57
N VAL A 167 -7.24 17.25 4.70
CA VAL A 167 -6.70 18.43 4.04
C VAL A 167 -7.76 19.25 3.30
N PRO A 168 -8.58 18.68 2.39
CA PRO A 168 -9.61 19.44 1.68
C PRO A 168 -10.73 19.98 2.58
N LEU A 169 -10.90 19.42 3.81
CA LEU A 169 -11.88 19.89 4.78
C LEU A 169 -11.43 21.09 5.60
N LEU A 170 -10.12 21.25 5.80
CA LEU A 170 -9.56 22.30 6.67
C LEU A 170 -10.12 23.70 6.39
N PRO A 171 -10.19 24.17 5.13
CA PRO A 171 -10.71 25.52 4.86
C PRO A 171 -12.18 25.67 5.25
N PHE A 172 -13.00 24.64 5.13
CA PHE A 172 -14.43 24.69 5.48
C PHE A 172 -14.68 24.76 6.98
N LEU A 173 -13.70 24.40 7.82
CA LEU A 173 -13.81 24.53 9.28
C LEU A 173 -13.68 25.98 9.76
N VAL A 174 -13.02 26.84 8.99
CA VAL A 174 -12.68 28.22 9.41
C VAL A 174 -13.18 29.29 8.44
N LEU A 175 -13.52 28.91 7.21
CA LEU A 175 -14.01 29.79 6.15
C LEU A 175 -15.37 29.31 5.65
N THR A 176 -16.09 30.17 4.95
CA THR A 176 -17.41 29.87 4.38
C THR A 176 -17.49 30.30 2.91
N GLY A 177 -18.46 29.76 2.19
CA GLY A 177 -18.76 30.15 0.81
C GLY A 177 -17.61 29.92 -0.17
N PHE A 178 -17.50 30.80 -1.16
CA PHE A 178 -16.49 30.71 -2.23
C PHE A 178 -15.05 30.72 -1.72
N THR A 179 -14.78 31.45 -0.64
CA THR A 179 -13.43 31.52 -0.04
C THR A 179 -12.99 30.18 0.50
N ALA A 180 -13.88 29.44 1.18
CA ALA A 180 -13.60 28.09 1.66
C ALA A 180 -13.29 27.13 0.49
N LEU A 181 -14.12 27.18 -0.57
CA LEU A 181 -13.96 26.35 -1.75
C LEU A 181 -12.63 26.63 -2.48
N ALA A 182 -12.34 27.90 -2.76
CA ALA A 182 -11.11 28.29 -3.43
C ALA A 182 -9.87 27.90 -2.63
N SER A 183 -9.90 28.13 -1.31
CA SER A 183 -8.81 27.74 -0.40
C SER A 183 -8.63 26.22 -0.35
N SER A 184 -9.72 25.44 -0.37
CA SER A 184 -9.67 23.98 -0.41
C SER A 184 -9.02 23.46 -1.69
N ILE A 185 -9.38 24.02 -2.85
CA ILE A 185 -8.79 23.68 -4.14
C ILE A 185 -7.28 23.94 -4.15
N VAL A 186 -6.87 25.13 -3.72
CA VAL A 186 -5.45 25.53 -3.68
C VAL A 186 -4.65 24.66 -2.72
N LEU A 187 -5.15 24.46 -1.50
CA LEU A 187 -4.49 23.68 -0.46
C LEU A 187 -4.36 22.20 -0.88
N THR A 188 -5.43 21.62 -1.42
CA THR A 188 -5.42 20.24 -1.90
C THR A 188 -4.51 20.08 -3.11
N GLY A 189 -4.53 21.02 -4.05
CA GLY A 189 -3.62 21.00 -5.20
C GLY A 189 -2.16 21.04 -4.78
N PHE A 190 -1.81 21.90 -3.84
CA PHE A 190 -0.46 21.97 -3.26
C PHE A 190 -0.09 20.66 -2.54
N ALA A 191 -0.99 20.08 -1.74
CA ALA A 191 -0.76 18.81 -1.05
C ALA A 191 -0.56 17.65 -2.02
N LEU A 192 -1.40 17.54 -3.06
CA LEU A 192 -1.27 16.52 -4.11
C LEU A 192 0.07 16.62 -4.84
N PHE A 193 0.46 17.83 -5.24
CA PHE A 193 1.76 18.05 -5.86
C PHE A 193 2.90 17.65 -4.92
N SER A 194 2.82 18.04 -3.65
CA SER A 194 3.86 17.77 -2.65
C SER A 194 4.00 16.26 -2.37
N VAL A 195 2.89 15.54 -2.22
CA VAL A 195 2.91 14.07 -2.06
C VAL A 195 3.49 13.40 -3.30
N GLY A 196 3.07 13.81 -4.50
CA GLY A 196 3.63 13.30 -5.74
C GLY A 196 5.13 13.58 -5.88
N ALA A 197 5.57 14.79 -5.52
CA ALA A 197 6.98 15.15 -5.49
C ALA A 197 7.77 14.34 -4.44
N ALA A 198 7.20 14.10 -3.25
CA ALA A 198 7.82 13.28 -2.22
C ALA A 198 8.05 11.82 -2.69
N VAL A 199 7.11 11.25 -3.43
CA VAL A 199 7.25 9.90 -4.02
C VAL A 199 8.45 9.81 -4.96
N SER A 200 8.86 10.91 -5.59
CA SER A 200 10.02 10.92 -6.50
C SER A 200 11.34 10.56 -5.80
N TYR A 201 11.49 10.88 -4.52
CA TYR A 201 12.69 10.52 -3.75
C TYR A 201 12.84 9.00 -3.59
N VAL A 202 11.73 8.26 -3.54
CA VAL A 202 11.74 6.80 -3.46
C VAL A 202 11.89 6.17 -4.84
N THR A 203 11.26 6.75 -5.87
CA THR A 203 11.22 6.18 -7.22
C THR A 203 12.37 6.62 -8.12
N GLY A 204 13.20 7.58 -7.68
CA GLY A 204 14.31 8.15 -8.47
C GLY A 204 13.86 8.95 -9.70
N ARG A 205 12.58 9.32 -9.80
CA ARG A 205 12.03 10.09 -10.91
C ARG A 205 12.09 11.60 -10.63
N SER A 206 11.79 12.41 -11.66
CA SER A 206 11.69 13.87 -11.51
C SER A 206 10.55 14.23 -10.55
N ALA A 207 10.84 15.06 -9.55
CA ALA A 207 9.86 15.55 -8.58
C ALA A 207 8.75 16.34 -9.25
N LEU A 208 9.09 17.17 -10.25
CA LEU A 208 8.14 17.95 -11.01
C LEU A 208 7.16 17.06 -11.78
N ALA A 209 7.68 16.04 -12.50
CA ALA A 209 6.83 15.13 -13.28
C ALA A 209 5.91 14.29 -12.37
N SER A 210 6.43 13.81 -11.23
CA SER A 210 5.65 13.03 -10.27
C SER A 210 4.59 13.88 -9.57
N GLY A 211 4.93 15.11 -9.17
CA GLY A 211 4.00 16.07 -8.58
C GLY A 211 2.90 16.47 -9.54
N MET A 212 3.25 16.82 -10.78
CA MET A 212 2.26 17.17 -11.82
C MET A 212 1.32 16.02 -12.14
N ARG A 213 1.84 14.79 -12.24
CA ARG A 213 1.00 13.61 -12.46
C ARG A 213 -0.05 13.46 -11.36
N GLN A 214 0.36 13.57 -10.10
CA GLN A 214 -0.54 13.44 -8.96
C GLN A 214 -1.59 14.56 -8.93
N LEU A 215 -1.16 15.78 -9.19
CA LEU A 215 -2.04 16.95 -9.29
C LEU A 215 -3.08 16.79 -10.40
N LEU A 216 -2.66 16.34 -11.60
CA LEU A 216 -3.57 16.15 -12.74
C LEU A 216 -4.60 15.05 -12.50
N ILE A 217 -4.20 13.94 -11.87
CA ILE A 217 -5.13 12.86 -11.50
C ILE A 217 -6.17 13.39 -10.50
N GLY A 218 -5.74 14.08 -9.46
CA GLY A 218 -6.65 14.64 -8.47
C GLY A 218 -7.57 15.72 -9.05
N ALA A 219 -7.04 16.60 -9.90
CA ALA A 219 -7.84 17.61 -10.58
C ALA A 219 -8.88 16.99 -11.52
N ALA A 220 -8.54 15.94 -12.24
CA ALA A 220 -9.47 15.22 -13.10
C ALA A 220 -10.61 14.58 -12.28
N ALA A 221 -10.29 13.88 -11.19
CA ALA A 221 -11.28 13.27 -10.31
C ALA A 221 -12.23 14.34 -9.72
N ALA A 222 -11.68 15.40 -9.18
CA ALA A 222 -12.43 16.51 -8.59
C ALA A 222 -13.29 17.25 -9.64
N GLY A 223 -12.76 17.46 -10.84
CA GLY A 223 -13.49 18.10 -11.95
C GLY A 223 -14.69 17.26 -12.41
N VAL A 224 -14.52 15.96 -12.54
CA VAL A 224 -15.62 15.05 -12.89
C VAL A 224 -16.72 15.07 -11.82
N THR A 225 -16.36 14.95 -10.55
CA THR A 225 -17.35 14.94 -9.46
C THR A 225 -18.03 16.29 -9.28
N TYR A 226 -17.31 17.39 -9.44
CA TYR A 226 -17.90 18.73 -9.45
C TYR A 226 -18.91 18.90 -10.58
N PHE A 227 -18.57 18.47 -11.79
CA PHE A 227 -19.47 18.51 -12.96
C PHE A 227 -20.73 17.67 -12.74
N VAL A 228 -20.57 16.43 -12.26
CA VAL A 228 -21.71 15.58 -11.92
C VAL A 228 -22.56 16.21 -10.82
N GLY A 229 -21.94 16.75 -9.78
CA GLY A 229 -22.63 17.46 -8.71
C GLY A 229 -23.46 18.64 -9.25
N SER A 230 -22.89 19.45 -10.14
CA SER A 230 -23.60 20.58 -10.74
C SER A 230 -24.79 20.19 -11.60
N LEU A 231 -24.73 19.03 -12.26
CA LEU A 231 -25.86 18.49 -13.04
C LEU A 231 -27.01 17.99 -12.13
N ILE A 232 -26.67 17.40 -10.99
CA ILE A 232 -27.67 16.89 -10.02
C ILE A 232 -28.29 18.08 -9.25
N GLY A 233 -27.49 19.07 -8.88
CA GLY A 233 -27.88 20.21 -8.04
C GLY A 233 -28.79 21.23 -8.72
N VAL A 234 -28.95 21.20 -10.04
CA VAL A 234 -29.86 22.11 -10.80
C VAL A 234 -31.34 21.83 -10.51
N GLY A 235 -31.66 20.74 -9.81
CA GLY A 235 -33.02 20.33 -9.47
C GLY A 235 -33.43 20.48 -8.01
N VAL A 236 -32.57 21.09 -7.14
CA VAL A 236 -32.86 21.22 -5.70
C VAL A 236 -32.87 22.68 -5.27
#